data_fe6f727f807cf12d5ec40fd531477d8b
#
_entry.id   fe6f727f807cf12d5ec40fd531477d8b
#
_cell.length_a   1.000
_cell.length_b   1.000
_cell.length_c   1.000
_cell.angle_alpha   90.00
_cell.angle_beta   90.00
_cell.angle_gamma   90.00
#
_symmetry.space_group_name_H-M   'P 1'
#
loop_
_entity.id
_entity.type
_entity.pdbx_description
1 polymer ?
#
loop_
_entity_poly.entity_id
_entity_poly.type
_entity_poly.pdbx_seq_one_letter_code
_entity_poly.pdbx_strand_id
1 'polypeptide(L)'
;MHVDHVAFGWDDLDLVRAALDVVGLPFDEGGAHTDGTTHMALTGFPDGSYLEYIAPTPGTDPEAAGFWPAALAGRAGPAAWCVRVDDVVAETKRAIDAGFAVEGPLHGGRDRPDGRRVEWDQTFERVDAPDSWLFPFPIVDRTPRSWRVSETDGVTALSGVDTVVLGVADLDGAAGLFDRRYRIPAPVPIETDAVDGEVADVPGAPIALTEVGESRLAQVGERPVAVLLGTDDLSAARTAYDLTDPVAWGARRVAWFDHDVFRGRVGVVE
;
A
#
# COMPACT_ATOMS: atom_id res chain seq x y z
N MET A 1 3.35 5.19 13.57
CA MET A 1 3.24 5.29 12.09
C MET A 1 1.79 5.00 11.75
N HIS A 2 1.19 5.76 10.85
CA HIS A 2 -0.20 5.56 10.42
C HIS A 2 -0.23 5.42 8.90
N VAL A 3 -0.65 4.25 8.41
CA VAL A 3 -0.74 4.01 6.96
C VAL A 3 -1.84 4.89 6.39
N ASP A 4 -1.51 5.63 5.34
CA ASP A 4 -2.47 6.41 4.58
C ASP A 4 -3.13 5.53 3.50
N HIS A 5 -2.30 4.89 2.69
CA HIS A 5 -2.76 3.95 1.67
C HIS A 5 -1.66 3.01 1.19
N VAL A 6 -2.08 1.96 0.50
CA VAL A 6 -1.20 1.09 -0.28
C VAL A 6 -1.63 1.18 -1.74
N ALA A 7 -0.69 1.51 -2.62
CA ALA A 7 -0.92 1.67 -4.05
C ALA A 7 -0.68 0.35 -4.79
N PHE A 8 -1.59 0.02 -5.70
CA PHE A 8 -1.56 -1.16 -6.57
C PHE A 8 -1.49 -0.71 -8.02
N GLY A 9 -0.51 -1.21 -8.77
CA GLY A 9 -0.41 -0.97 -10.21
C GLY A 9 -1.28 -1.94 -11.00
N TRP A 10 -2.03 -1.42 -11.98
CA TRP A 10 -2.91 -2.17 -12.87
C TRP A 10 -2.76 -1.72 -14.32
N ASP A 11 -3.11 -2.60 -15.26
CA ASP A 11 -3.14 -2.24 -16.69
C ASP A 11 -4.37 -1.38 -17.03
N ASP A 12 -5.50 -1.64 -16.33
CA ASP A 12 -6.79 -1.01 -16.60
C ASP A 12 -7.68 -1.01 -15.34
N LEU A 13 -8.39 0.08 -15.06
CA LEU A 13 -9.32 0.18 -13.93
C LEU A 13 -10.61 -0.64 -14.11
N ASP A 14 -11.02 -0.97 -15.32
CA ASP A 14 -12.16 -1.87 -15.55
C ASP A 14 -11.86 -3.30 -15.07
N LEU A 15 -10.60 -3.75 -15.19
CA LEU A 15 -10.15 -5.02 -14.61
C LEU A 15 -10.19 -4.98 -13.08
N VAL A 16 -9.79 -3.84 -12.48
CA VAL A 16 -9.89 -3.63 -11.03
C VAL A 16 -11.34 -3.72 -10.58
N ARG A 17 -12.23 -2.98 -11.24
CA ARG A 17 -13.66 -2.97 -10.93
C ARG A 17 -14.23 -4.39 -10.95
N ALA A 18 -13.96 -5.14 -12.02
CA ALA A 18 -14.43 -6.52 -12.15
C ALA A 18 -13.91 -7.42 -11.03
N ALA A 19 -12.64 -7.28 -10.62
CA ALA A 19 -12.05 -8.05 -9.54
C ALA A 19 -12.66 -7.68 -8.17
N LEU A 20 -12.86 -6.38 -7.90
CA LEU A 20 -13.47 -5.90 -6.66
C LEU A 20 -14.94 -6.32 -6.53
N ASP A 21 -15.70 -6.27 -7.63
CA ASP A 21 -17.09 -6.75 -7.67
C ASP A 21 -17.20 -8.23 -7.28
N VAL A 22 -16.23 -9.07 -7.68
CA VAL A 22 -16.19 -10.50 -7.31
C VAL A 22 -15.94 -10.68 -5.83
N VAL A 23 -14.98 -9.93 -5.25
CA VAL A 23 -14.61 -10.10 -3.83
C VAL A 23 -15.45 -9.25 -2.88
N GLY A 24 -16.39 -8.44 -3.40
CA GLY A 24 -17.31 -7.64 -2.59
C GLY A 24 -16.73 -6.37 -2.00
N LEU A 25 -15.58 -5.89 -2.50
CA LEU A 25 -14.99 -4.63 -2.08
C LEU A 25 -15.51 -3.46 -2.94
N PRO A 26 -15.80 -2.30 -2.31
CA PRO A 26 -16.26 -1.12 -3.05
C PRO A 26 -15.20 -0.57 -4.01
N PHE A 27 -15.67 -0.06 -5.14
CA PHE A 27 -14.86 0.70 -6.10
C PHE A 27 -15.36 2.15 -6.14
N ASP A 28 -14.53 3.08 -5.66
CA ASP A 28 -14.77 4.52 -5.76
C ASP A 28 -13.82 5.13 -6.80
N GLU A 29 -14.38 5.73 -7.86
CA GLU A 29 -13.58 6.37 -8.90
C GLU A 29 -12.92 7.64 -8.37
N GLY A 30 -11.59 7.65 -8.33
CA GLY A 30 -10.81 8.76 -7.77
C GLY A 30 -10.48 9.86 -8.77
N GLY A 31 -10.43 9.55 -10.06
CA GLY A 31 -10.12 10.49 -11.15
C GLY A 31 -8.66 10.46 -11.59
N ALA A 32 -8.28 11.44 -12.42
CA ALA A 32 -6.95 11.54 -13.01
C ALA A 32 -5.98 12.33 -12.12
N HIS A 33 -4.72 11.88 -12.05
CA HIS A 33 -3.63 12.63 -11.44
C HIS A 33 -3.30 13.89 -12.24
N THR A 34 -2.62 14.85 -11.60
CA THR A 34 -2.36 16.19 -12.16
C THR A 34 -1.63 16.17 -13.51
N ASP A 35 -0.74 15.20 -13.72
CA ASP A 35 0.00 15.05 -14.98
C ASP A 35 -0.82 14.41 -16.10
N GLY A 36 -2.00 13.87 -15.78
CA GLY A 36 -2.91 13.24 -16.71
C GLY A 36 -2.45 11.88 -17.25
N THR A 37 -1.28 11.39 -16.83
CA THR A 37 -0.72 10.13 -17.34
C THR A 37 -1.34 8.90 -16.69
N THR A 38 -1.83 9.05 -15.45
CA THR A 38 -2.49 8.00 -14.69
C THR A 38 -3.82 8.46 -14.14
N HIS A 39 -4.73 7.50 -13.96
CA HIS A 39 -5.96 7.65 -13.22
C HIS A 39 -6.08 6.57 -12.16
N MET A 40 -6.95 6.79 -11.17
CA MET A 40 -7.03 5.90 -10.03
C MET A 40 -8.47 5.68 -9.57
N ALA A 41 -8.64 4.56 -8.87
CA ALA A 41 -9.80 4.27 -8.04
C ALA A 41 -9.33 3.88 -6.64
N LEU A 42 -10.23 3.80 -5.69
CA LEU A 42 -9.90 3.43 -4.31
C LEU A 42 -10.98 2.61 -3.64
N THR A 43 -10.56 1.86 -2.61
CA THR A 43 -11.43 1.28 -1.58
C THR A 43 -11.03 1.91 -0.26
N GLY A 44 -11.88 2.79 0.29
CA GLY A 44 -11.64 3.47 1.57
C GLY A 44 -12.12 2.63 2.76
N PHE A 45 -11.49 2.81 3.92
CA PHE A 45 -11.81 2.10 5.16
C PHE A 45 -12.21 3.07 6.28
N PRO A 46 -12.86 2.56 7.37
CA PRO A 46 -13.34 3.38 8.47
C PRO A 46 -12.28 4.22 9.20
N ASP A 47 -11.03 3.75 9.28
CA ASP A 47 -9.91 4.50 9.86
C ASP A 47 -9.37 5.61 8.95
N GLY A 48 -9.94 5.73 7.74
CA GLY A 48 -9.52 6.67 6.69
C GLY A 48 -8.30 6.22 5.89
N SER A 49 -7.77 5.02 6.09
CA SER A 49 -6.83 4.40 5.17
C SER A 49 -7.55 3.88 3.92
N TYR A 50 -6.81 3.56 2.84
CA TYR A 50 -7.42 3.02 1.63
C TYR A 50 -6.44 2.18 0.80
N LEU A 51 -6.99 1.31 -0.03
CA LEU A 51 -6.27 0.74 -1.17
C LEU A 51 -6.44 1.66 -2.37
N GLU A 52 -5.34 2.00 -3.02
CA GLU A 52 -5.33 2.80 -4.24
C GLU A 52 -5.02 1.91 -5.43
N TYR A 53 -5.84 1.99 -6.47
CA TYR A 53 -5.64 1.25 -7.71
C TYR A 53 -5.29 2.24 -8.81
N ILE A 54 -4.07 2.14 -9.35
CA ILE A 54 -3.54 3.08 -10.34
C ILE A 54 -3.40 2.36 -11.69
N ALA A 55 -3.90 2.98 -12.74
CA ALA A 55 -3.73 2.52 -14.10
C ALA A 55 -3.30 3.67 -15.02
N PRO A 56 -2.67 3.40 -16.18
CA PRO A 56 -2.45 4.40 -17.21
C PRO A 56 -3.78 4.99 -17.67
N THR A 57 -3.83 6.30 -17.89
CA THR A 57 -4.97 6.92 -18.56
C THR A 57 -5.12 6.31 -19.97
N PRO A 58 -6.34 5.99 -20.43
CA PRO A 58 -6.54 5.37 -21.73
C PRO A 58 -5.80 6.10 -22.86
N GLY A 59 -4.94 5.37 -23.58
CA GLY A 59 -4.10 5.91 -24.65
C GLY A 59 -2.74 6.46 -24.21
N THR A 60 -2.42 6.43 -22.92
CA THR A 60 -1.09 6.78 -22.40
C THR A 60 -0.18 5.55 -22.41
N ASP A 61 1.07 5.74 -22.84
CA ASP A 61 2.10 4.71 -22.71
C ASP A 61 2.42 4.50 -21.22
N PRO A 62 2.32 3.27 -20.68
CA PRO A 62 2.67 3.00 -19.29
C PRO A 62 4.09 3.45 -18.91
N GLU A 63 5.04 3.40 -19.83
CA GLU A 63 6.42 3.87 -19.58
C GLU A 63 6.51 5.40 -19.43
N ALA A 64 5.53 6.14 -19.89
CA ALA A 64 5.43 7.60 -19.73
C ALA A 64 4.71 8.00 -18.43
N ALA A 65 4.27 7.07 -17.61
CA ALA A 65 3.41 7.29 -16.44
C ALA A 65 4.15 7.78 -15.17
N GLY A 66 5.13 8.64 -15.32
CA GLY A 66 5.79 9.34 -14.22
C GLY A 66 6.49 8.41 -13.22
N PHE A 67 6.07 8.39 -11.96
CA PHE A 67 6.69 7.58 -10.88
C PHE A 67 6.36 6.08 -10.94
N TRP A 68 5.44 5.65 -11.80
CA TRP A 68 4.80 4.34 -11.76
C TRP A 68 5.14 3.33 -12.88
N PRO A 69 6.12 3.56 -13.80
CA PRO A 69 6.30 2.67 -14.95
C PRO A 69 6.47 1.19 -14.56
N ALA A 70 7.36 0.92 -13.59
CA ALA A 70 7.60 -0.46 -13.12
C ALA A 70 6.42 -1.06 -12.36
N ALA A 71 5.59 -0.23 -11.71
CA ALA A 71 4.38 -0.67 -11.02
C ALA A 71 3.24 -1.00 -12.00
N LEU A 72 3.17 -0.24 -13.10
CA LEU A 72 2.12 -0.37 -14.12
C LEU A 72 2.44 -1.45 -15.19
N ALA A 73 3.63 -2.03 -15.18
CA ALA A 73 4.04 -3.04 -16.15
C ALA A 73 3.35 -4.42 -15.94
N GLY A 74 2.03 -4.46 -15.96
CA GLY A 74 1.22 -5.68 -15.93
C GLY A 74 1.26 -6.46 -14.61
N ARG A 75 1.22 -5.79 -13.48
CA ARG A 75 1.57 -6.44 -12.20
C ARG A 75 0.52 -6.39 -11.10
N ALA A 76 -0.69 -6.08 -11.33
CA ALA A 76 -1.84 -6.21 -10.40
C ALA A 76 -1.45 -6.54 -8.94
N GLY A 77 -0.65 -5.71 -8.29
CA GLY A 77 -0.14 -5.99 -6.94
C GLY A 77 0.35 -4.75 -6.22
N PRO A 78 0.63 -4.87 -4.92
CA PRO A 78 1.17 -3.78 -4.14
C PRO A 78 2.45 -3.26 -4.75
N ALA A 79 2.54 -1.96 -4.95
CA ALA A 79 3.66 -1.31 -5.63
C ALA A 79 4.41 -0.33 -4.74
N ALA A 80 3.65 0.46 -3.96
CA ALA A 80 4.16 1.44 -3.03
C ALA A 80 3.19 1.61 -1.87
N TRP A 81 3.61 2.29 -0.82
CA TRP A 81 2.77 2.59 0.32
C TRP A 81 3.06 3.97 0.90
N CYS A 82 2.10 4.51 1.61
CA CYS A 82 2.09 5.88 2.06
C CYS A 82 1.75 5.97 3.56
N VAL A 83 2.35 6.91 4.25
CA VAL A 83 2.04 7.22 5.65
C VAL A 83 1.55 8.65 5.79
N ARG A 84 0.48 8.83 6.58
CA ARG A 84 -0.03 10.15 6.91
C ARG A 84 0.83 10.78 7.99
N VAL A 85 1.17 12.05 7.77
CA VAL A 85 1.98 12.86 8.68
C VAL A 85 1.32 14.22 8.88
N ASP A 86 1.66 14.89 9.99
CA ASP A 86 1.16 16.24 10.28
C ASP A 86 2.00 17.31 9.59
N ASP A 87 3.28 17.03 9.33
CA ASP A 87 4.24 17.97 8.74
C ASP A 87 5.24 17.23 7.84
N VAL A 88 5.00 17.29 6.53
CA VAL A 88 5.84 16.65 5.52
C VAL A 88 7.25 17.28 5.44
N VAL A 89 7.38 18.58 5.77
CA VAL A 89 8.70 19.26 5.76
C VAL A 89 9.55 18.75 6.91
N ALA A 90 8.96 18.59 8.10
CA ALA A 90 9.64 18.00 9.25
C ALA A 90 10.04 16.54 8.98
N GLU A 91 9.19 15.74 8.30
CA GLU A 91 9.53 14.38 7.89
C GLU A 91 10.67 14.35 6.87
N THR A 92 10.63 15.22 5.86
CA THR A 92 11.69 15.36 4.87
C THR A 92 13.03 15.66 5.55
N LYS A 93 13.01 16.61 6.49
CA LYS A 93 14.21 16.96 7.25
C LYS A 93 14.73 15.76 8.07
N ARG A 94 13.84 15.01 8.74
CA ARG A 94 14.25 13.81 9.49
C ARG A 94 14.89 12.76 8.60
N ALA A 95 14.36 12.55 7.39
CA ALA A 95 14.96 11.64 6.43
C ALA A 95 16.38 12.06 6.02
N ILE A 96 16.57 13.35 5.70
CA ILE A 96 17.89 13.92 5.38
C ILE A 96 18.86 13.77 6.56
N ASP A 97 18.42 14.11 7.77
CA ASP A 97 19.25 14.01 8.99
C ASP A 97 19.65 12.54 9.29
N ALA A 98 18.82 11.57 8.88
CA ALA A 98 19.10 10.13 8.96
C ALA A 98 19.98 9.61 7.80
N GLY A 99 20.35 10.47 6.84
CA GLY A 99 21.23 10.14 5.72
C GLY A 99 20.55 9.53 4.52
N PHE A 100 19.22 9.73 4.36
CA PHE A 100 18.48 9.27 3.18
C PHE A 100 18.43 10.35 2.09
N ALA A 101 18.51 9.92 0.84
CA ALA A 101 18.20 10.78 -0.29
C ALA A 101 16.69 10.98 -0.38
N VAL A 102 16.26 12.21 -0.63
CA VAL A 102 14.85 12.56 -0.72
C VAL A 102 14.54 13.38 -1.95
N GLU A 103 13.33 13.21 -2.47
CA GLU A 103 12.76 14.04 -3.52
C GLU A 103 11.50 14.68 -2.98
N GLY A 104 11.52 15.98 -2.81
CA GLY A 104 10.36 16.70 -2.23
C GLY A 104 10.76 17.75 -1.20
N PRO A 105 9.76 18.36 -0.50
CA PRO A 105 8.31 18.11 -0.68
C PRO A 105 7.81 18.51 -2.06
N LEU A 106 6.97 17.66 -2.66
CA LEU A 106 6.32 17.88 -3.95
C LEU A 106 4.83 18.10 -3.74
N HIS A 107 4.27 19.03 -4.51
CA HIS A 107 2.84 19.23 -4.57
C HIS A 107 2.21 18.22 -5.53
N GLY A 108 1.21 17.49 -5.06
CA GLY A 108 0.41 16.55 -5.83
C GLY A 108 -1.07 16.91 -5.81
N GLY A 109 -1.83 16.31 -6.71
CA GLY A 109 -3.27 16.48 -6.74
C GLY A 109 -3.92 15.59 -7.79
N ARG A 110 -5.25 15.53 -7.73
CA ARG A 110 -6.09 14.86 -8.71
C ARG A 110 -7.42 15.56 -8.85
N ASP A 111 -8.03 15.43 -10.01
CA ASP A 111 -9.36 15.94 -10.29
C ASP A 111 -10.37 14.78 -10.15
N ARG A 112 -11.31 14.92 -9.22
CA ARG A 112 -12.36 13.94 -8.99
C ARG A 112 -13.45 14.01 -10.06
N PRO A 113 -14.20 12.91 -10.32
CA PRO A 113 -15.34 12.92 -11.23
C PRO A 113 -16.44 13.91 -10.84
N ASP A 114 -16.57 14.25 -9.55
CA ASP A 114 -17.53 15.23 -9.02
C ASP A 114 -17.10 16.69 -9.24
N GLY A 115 -15.96 16.94 -9.91
CA GLY A 115 -15.40 18.25 -10.18
C GLY A 115 -14.59 18.87 -9.04
N ARG A 116 -14.43 18.19 -7.93
CA ARG A 116 -13.54 18.64 -6.84
C ARG A 116 -12.10 18.35 -7.22
N ARG A 117 -11.21 19.26 -6.84
CA ARG A 117 -9.78 19.04 -6.88
C ARG A 117 -9.27 18.67 -5.49
N VAL A 118 -8.56 17.56 -5.40
CA VAL A 118 -7.88 17.10 -4.18
C VAL A 118 -6.41 17.43 -4.29
N GLU A 119 -5.82 17.96 -3.23
CA GLU A 119 -4.42 18.41 -3.21
C GLU A 119 -3.71 17.96 -1.93
N TRP A 120 -2.43 17.64 -2.06
CA TRP A 120 -1.56 17.19 -0.98
C TRP A 120 -0.11 17.60 -1.22
N ASP A 121 0.72 17.51 -0.18
CA ASP A 121 2.18 17.52 -0.30
C ASP A 121 2.74 16.17 0.12
N GLN A 122 3.80 15.73 -0.56
CA GLN A 122 4.43 14.44 -0.34
C GLN A 122 5.94 14.52 -0.55
N THR A 123 6.67 13.54 0.01
CA THR A 123 8.10 13.41 -0.20
C THR A 123 8.43 11.95 -0.48
N PHE A 124 9.27 11.69 -1.46
CA PHE A 124 9.75 10.35 -1.75
C PHE A 124 11.13 10.15 -1.16
N GLU A 125 11.30 9.05 -0.43
CA GLU A 125 12.58 8.63 0.12
C GLU A 125 13.19 7.57 -0.79
N ARG A 126 14.43 7.79 -1.19
CA ARG A 126 15.15 6.86 -2.05
C ARG A 126 16.20 6.12 -1.23
N VAL A 127 16.13 4.81 -1.24
CA VAL A 127 17.24 3.93 -0.91
C VAL A 127 18.05 3.78 -2.20
N ASP A 128 19.34 3.50 -2.12
CA ASP A 128 20.30 3.49 -3.24
C ASP A 128 19.93 2.61 -4.47
N ALA A 129 18.75 2.03 -4.48
CA ALA A 129 18.16 1.31 -5.61
C ALA A 129 17.04 2.15 -6.23
N PRO A 130 17.13 2.54 -7.52
CA PRO A 130 16.18 3.45 -8.17
C PRO A 130 14.73 2.95 -8.20
N ASP A 131 14.49 1.65 -8.02
CA ASP A 131 13.18 1.03 -8.08
C ASP A 131 12.69 0.50 -6.71
N SER A 132 13.36 0.88 -5.60
CA SER A 132 12.96 0.46 -4.28
C SER A 132 11.83 1.33 -3.73
N TRP A 133 10.73 0.68 -3.37
CA TRP A 133 9.60 1.26 -2.63
C TRP A 133 9.50 0.67 -1.22
N LEU A 134 10.65 0.35 -0.63
CA LEU A 134 10.75 -0.19 0.73
C LEU A 134 10.17 0.78 1.75
N PHE A 135 10.52 2.07 1.66
CA PHE A 135 9.99 3.07 2.56
C PHE A 135 8.65 3.64 2.09
N PRO A 136 7.76 3.97 3.05
CA PRO A 136 6.56 4.74 2.72
C PRO A 136 6.93 6.15 2.31
N PHE A 137 6.18 6.72 1.41
CA PHE A 137 6.24 8.16 1.20
C PHE A 137 5.30 8.88 2.18
N PRO A 138 5.80 9.88 2.93
CA PRO A 138 4.97 10.69 3.80
C PRO A 138 4.10 11.66 2.99
N ILE A 139 2.85 11.85 3.46
CA ILE A 139 1.87 12.71 2.83
C ILE A 139 1.11 13.57 3.85
N VAL A 140 0.77 14.80 3.47
CA VAL A 140 -0.12 15.68 4.21
C VAL A 140 -1.18 16.25 3.27
N ASP A 141 -2.45 16.18 3.67
CA ASP A 141 -3.56 16.73 2.90
C ASP A 141 -3.57 18.26 2.96
N ARG A 142 -3.73 18.93 1.81
CA ARG A 142 -4.00 20.37 1.69
C ARG A 142 -5.49 20.67 1.62
N THR A 143 -6.26 19.75 1.07
CA THR A 143 -7.72 19.80 0.99
C THR A 143 -8.33 18.91 2.07
N PRO A 144 -9.62 19.08 2.43
CA PRO A 144 -10.26 18.23 3.43
C PRO A 144 -10.10 16.72 3.12
N ARG A 145 -9.73 15.93 4.13
CA ARG A 145 -9.56 14.48 4.01
C ARG A 145 -10.77 13.80 3.37
N SER A 146 -11.99 14.20 3.73
CA SER A 146 -13.23 13.67 3.18
C SER A 146 -13.40 13.90 1.66
N TRP A 147 -12.60 14.78 1.08
CA TRP A 147 -12.56 14.92 -0.38
C TRP A 147 -11.65 13.89 -1.02
N ARG A 148 -10.59 13.48 -0.30
CA ARG A 148 -9.62 12.53 -0.79
C ARG A 148 -10.10 11.09 -0.65
N VAL A 149 -10.66 10.75 0.52
CA VAL A 149 -11.22 9.44 0.83
C VAL A 149 -12.67 9.65 1.23
N SER A 150 -13.59 9.20 0.40
CA SER A 150 -15.01 9.21 0.72
C SER A 150 -15.28 8.25 1.88
N GLU A 151 -16.25 8.57 2.74
CA GLU A 151 -16.81 7.57 3.63
C GLU A 151 -17.36 6.44 2.74
N THR A 152 -16.86 5.24 2.93
CA THR A 152 -17.22 4.13 2.07
C THR A 152 -18.41 3.40 2.69
N ASP A 153 -19.61 3.69 2.21
CA ASP A 153 -20.78 2.85 2.45
C ASP A 153 -20.51 1.48 1.81
N GLY A 154 -20.52 0.41 2.60
CA GLY A 154 -20.38 -0.95 2.08
C GLY A 154 -19.12 -1.72 2.46
N VAL A 155 -18.15 -1.12 3.13
CA VAL A 155 -17.11 -1.89 3.80
C VAL A 155 -17.62 -2.39 5.14
N THR A 156 -17.76 -3.71 5.26
CA THR A 156 -18.30 -4.36 6.47
C THR A 156 -17.21 -5.20 7.13
N ALA A 157 -17.13 -5.19 8.46
CA ALA A 157 -16.20 -6.00 9.26
C ALA A 157 -14.69 -5.79 8.93
N LEU A 158 -14.32 -4.68 8.29
CA LEU A 158 -12.93 -4.28 8.08
C LEU A 158 -12.70 -2.92 8.73
N SER A 159 -11.57 -2.73 9.41
CA SER A 159 -11.23 -1.50 10.12
C SER A 159 -10.32 -0.55 9.32
N GLY A 160 -9.41 -1.09 8.55
CA GLY A 160 -8.41 -0.33 7.78
C GLY A 160 -7.19 -1.16 7.41
N VAL A 161 -6.13 -0.50 6.96
CA VAL A 161 -4.85 -1.15 6.69
C VAL A 161 -4.12 -1.41 8.01
N ASP A 162 -4.04 -2.67 8.41
CA ASP A 162 -3.36 -3.13 9.64
C ASP A 162 -1.86 -3.30 9.42
N THR A 163 -1.48 -4.08 8.40
CA THR A 163 -0.07 -4.46 8.17
C THR A 163 0.28 -4.38 6.67
N VAL A 164 1.39 -3.73 6.36
CA VAL A 164 2.04 -3.77 5.03
C VAL A 164 3.17 -4.79 5.10
N VAL A 165 3.08 -5.84 4.30
CA VAL A 165 4.12 -6.88 4.20
C VAL A 165 5.12 -6.45 3.13
N LEU A 166 6.36 -6.22 3.52
CA LEU A 166 7.45 -5.78 2.65
C LEU A 166 8.34 -6.94 2.24
N GLY A 167 8.49 -7.14 0.94
CA GLY A 167 9.46 -8.09 0.38
C GLY A 167 10.84 -7.47 0.30
N VAL A 168 11.81 -8.07 0.97
CA VAL A 168 13.18 -7.58 1.12
C VAL A 168 14.21 -8.62 0.70
N ALA A 169 15.42 -8.17 0.41
CA ALA A 169 16.55 -9.04 0.09
C ALA A 169 17.16 -9.68 1.35
N ASP A 170 17.14 -8.93 2.47
CA ASP A 170 17.79 -9.25 3.73
C ASP A 170 17.00 -8.62 4.88
N LEU A 171 16.49 -9.43 5.77
CA LEU A 171 15.68 -8.99 6.92
C LEU A 171 16.47 -8.07 7.85
N ASP A 172 17.71 -8.42 8.17
CA ASP A 172 18.54 -7.65 9.11
C ASP A 172 18.93 -6.30 8.52
N GLY A 173 19.26 -6.26 7.23
CA GLY A 173 19.57 -5.04 6.49
C GLY A 173 18.36 -4.10 6.45
N ALA A 174 17.18 -4.61 6.10
CA ALA A 174 15.94 -3.84 6.08
C ALA A 174 15.58 -3.33 7.49
N ALA A 175 15.66 -4.17 8.51
CA ALA A 175 15.44 -3.79 9.90
C ALA A 175 16.35 -2.64 10.35
N GLY A 176 17.65 -2.70 9.99
CA GLY A 176 18.62 -1.63 10.26
C GLY A 176 18.27 -0.31 9.56
N LEU A 177 17.74 -0.36 8.35
CA LEU A 177 17.26 0.81 7.62
C LEU A 177 16.04 1.45 8.32
N PHE A 178 15.07 0.64 8.71
CA PHE A 178 13.87 1.10 9.42
C PHE A 178 14.18 1.67 10.81
N ASP A 179 15.09 1.03 11.59
CA ASP A 179 15.55 1.61 12.86
C ASP A 179 16.21 2.97 12.64
N ARG A 180 17.12 3.07 11.68
CA ARG A 180 17.81 4.34 11.36
C ARG A 180 16.83 5.45 10.99
N ARG A 181 15.78 5.12 10.21
CA ARG A 181 14.83 6.12 9.69
C ARG A 181 13.73 6.47 10.68
N TYR A 182 13.13 5.47 11.30
CA TYR A 182 11.88 5.63 12.07
C TYR A 182 12.03 5.32 13.55
N ARG A 183 13.19 4.80 14.00
CA ARG A 183 13.41 4.37 15.38
C ARG A 183 12.39 3.35 15.86
N ILE A 184 11.97 2.46 14.98
CA ILE A 184 11.04 1.38 15.32
C ILE A 184 11.80 0.18 15.92
N PRO A 185 11.12 -0.64 16.74
CA PRO A 185 11.71 -1.85 17.31
C PRO A 185 12.23 -2.82 16.26
N ALA A 186 13.18 -3.66 16.67
CA ALA A 186 13.64 -4.77 15.83
C ALA A 186 12.47 -5.70 15.48
N PRO A 187 12.38 -6.20 14.24
CA PRO A 187 11.41 -7.21 13.84
C PRO A 187 11.54 -8.48 14.68
N VAL A 188 10.41 -9.13 14.92
CA VAL A 188 10.33 -10.39 15.66
C VAL A 188 9.82 -11.47 14.71
N PRO A 189 10.56 -12.57 14.51
CA PRO A 189 10.12 -13.69 13.69
C PRO A 189 8.76 -14.22 14.16
N ILE A 190 7.90 -14.52 13.21
CA ILE A 190 6.59 -15.14 13.44
C ILE A 190 6.46 -16.43 12.64
N GLU A 191 5.71 -17.39 13.17
CA GLU A 191 5.34 -18.59 12.44
C GLU A 191 4.09 -18.29 11.59
N THR A 192 4.17 -18.58 10.30
CA THR A 192 3.04 -18.42 9.37
C THR A 192 3.23 -19.29 8.13
N ASP A 193 2.11 -19.81 7.62
CA ASP A 193 2.03 -20.45 6.30
C ASP A 193 1.32 -19.53 5.27
N ALA A 194 1.07 -18.27 5.66
CA ALA A 194 0.32 -17.33 4.83
C ALA A 194 1.12 -16.80 3.62
N VAL A 195 2.44 -16.74 3.75
CA VAL A 195 3.39 -16.31 2.71
C VAL A 195 4.57 -17.26 2.67
N ASP A 196 5.21 -17.37 1.52
CA ASP A 196 6.45 -18.15 1.39
C ASP A 196 7.62 -17.39 2.04
N GLY A 197 8.47 -18.10 2.78
CA GLY A 197 9.68 -17.56 3.40
C GLY A 197 9.52 -17.18 4.87
N GLU A 198 10.60 -16.70 5.46
CA GLU A 198 10.59 -16.16 6.83
C GLU A 198 9.86 -14.83 6.88
N VAL A 199 9.05 -14.68 7.93
CA VAL A 199 8.32 -13.42 8.21
C VAL A 199 8.71 -12.91 9.57
N ALA A 200 8.99 -11.63 9.65
CA ALA A 200 9.23 -10.94 10.92
C ALA A 200 8.28 -9.75 11.06
N ASP A 201 7.48 -9.75 12.10
CA ASP A 201 6.53 -8.68 12.44
C ASP A 201 7.26 -7.57 13.20
N VAL A 202 6.92 -6.30 12.95
CA VAL A 202 7.53 -5.17 13.66
C VAL A 202 6.61 -4.70 14.78
N PRO A 203 6.94 -4.98 16.07
CA PRO A 203 6.06 -4.64 17.17
C PRO A 203 5.69 -3.15 17.23
N GLY A 204 4.39 -2.87 17.21
CA GLY A 204 3.87 -1.49 17.30
C GLY A 204 4.02 -0.65 16.04
N ALA A 205 4.41 -1.25 14.92
CA ALA A 205 4.40 -0.63 13.60
C ALA A 205 3.55 -1.47 12.64
N PRO A 206 2.89 -0.86 11.65
CA PRO A 206 2.04 -1.56 10.68
C PRO A 206 2.88 -2.22 9.57
N ILE A 207 3.92 -2.97 9.93
CA ILE A 207 4.92 -3.51 9.01
C ILE A 207 5.26 -4.94 9.40
N ALA A 208 5.31 -5.82 8.40
CA ALA A 208 6.00 -7.09 8.47
C ALA A 208 7.01 -7.19 7.33
N LEU A 209 8.15 -7.83 7.58
CA LEU A 209 9.20 -8.07 6.59
C LEU A 209 9.20 -9.54 6.20
N THR A 210 9.44 -9.83 4.91
CA THR A 210 9.65 -11.19 4.42
C THR A 210 10.75 -11.22 3.38
N GLU A 211 11.64 -12.20 3.45
CA GLU A 211 12.64 -12.38 2.40
C GLU A 211 12.01 -12.90 1.12
N VAL A 212 12.38 -12.31 -0.01
CA VAL A 212 11.92 -12.71 -1.33
C VAL A 212 13.10 -13.09 -2.22
N GLY A 213 12.88 -14.07 -3.11
CA GLY A 213 13.94 -14.59 -3.97
C GLY A 213 14.51 -13.54 -4.93
N GLU A 214 15.79 -13.72 -5.30
CA GLU A 214 16.54 -12.81 -6.19
C GLU A 214 15.82 -12.52 -7.53
N SER A 215 15.11 -13.50 -8.09
CA SER A 215 14.38 -13.29 -9.34
C SER A 215 13.26 -12.26 -9.23
N ARG A 216 12.60 -12.20 -8.07
CA ARG A 216 11.54 -11.22 -7.79
C ARG A 216 12.15 -9.84 -7.53
N LEU A 217 13.23 -9.79 -6.74
CA LEU A 217 13.95 -8.55 -6.48
C LEU A 217 14.47 -7.91 -7.76
N ALA A 218 15.02 -8.72 -8.68
CA ALA A 218 15.50 -8.24 -9.98
C ALA A 218 14.36 -7.69 -10.88
N GLN A 219 13.13 -8.14 -10.68
CA GLN A 219 11.98 -7.67 -11.46
C GLN A 219 11.33 -6.41 -10.89
N VAL A 220 11.24 -6.31 -9.58
CA VAL A 220 10.38 -5.29 -8.94
C VAL A 220 11.04 -4.54 -7.78
N GLY A 221 12.27 -4.88 -7.40
CA GLY A 221 12.95 -4.31 -6.24
C GLY A 221 12.28 -4.64 -4.91
N GLU A 222 12.80 -4.08 -3.83
CA GLU A 222 12.20 -4.18 -2.49
C GLU A 222 10.98 -3.27 -2.39
N ARG A 223 9.82 -3.85 -2.01
CA ARG A 223 8.55 -3.14 -1.97
C ARG A 223 7.49 -3.90 -1.20
N PRO A 224 6.28 -3.33 -1.00
CA PRO A 224 5.13 -4.10 -0.54
C PRO A 224 4.87 -5.32 -1.44
N VAL A 225 4.60 -6.46 -0.81
CA VAL A 225 4.24 -7.71 -1.49
C VAL A 225 2.83 -8.16 -1.13
N ALA A 226 2.36 -7.75 0.05
CA ALA A 226 0.99 -7.96 0.49
C ALA A 226 0.55 -6.83 1.43
N VAL A 227 -0.75 -6.73 1.64
CA VAL A 227 -1.39 -5.87 2.62
C VAL A 227 -2.42 -6.67 3.41
N LEU A 228 -2.43 -6.51 4.72
CA LEU A 228 -3.43 -7.10 5.60
C LEU A 228 -4.36 -6.02 6.11
N LEU A 229 -5.65 -6.24 5.93
CA LEU A 229 -6.72 -5.39 6.43
C LEU A 229 -7.14 -5.88 7.82
N GLY A 230 -7.29 -4.99 8.77
CA GLY A 230 -7.68 -5.34 10.14
C GLY A 230 -9.15 -5.70 10.24
N THR A 231 -9.46 -6.63 11.14
CA THR A 231 -10.84 -6.95 11.57
C THR A 231 -10.85 -7.32 13.05
N ASP A 232 -11.95 -7.00 13.72
CA ASP A 232 -12.21 -7.47 15.09
C ASP A 232 -12.89 -8.86 15.11
N ASP A 233 -13.39 -9.33 13.96
CA ASP A 233 -14.11 -10.60 13.82
C ASP A 233 -13.89 -11.19 12.40
N LEU A 234 -12.91 -12.09 12.30
CA LEU A 234 -12.58 -12.76 11.04
C LEU A 234 -13.73 -13.66 10.53
N SER A 235 -14.60 -14.15 11.42
CA SER A 235 -15.78 -14.91 11.01
C SER A 235 -16.82 -14.02 10.33
N ALA A 236 -17.03 -12.82 10.87
CA ALA A 236 -17.91 -11.81 10.24
C ALA A 236 -17.31 -11.36 8.89
N ALA A 237 -16.00 -11.12 8.80
CA ALA A 237 -15.33 -10.79 7.55
C ALA A 237 -15.49 -11.91 6.50
N ARG A 238 -15.34 -13.19 6.88
CA ARG A 238 -15.57 -14.35 5.99
C ARG A 238 -17.03 -14.52 5.57
N THR A 239 -17.95 -13.96 6.31
CA THR A 239 -19.37 -13.95 5.92
C THR A 239 -19.65 -12.85 4.90
N ALA A 240 -18.94 -11.72 5.00
CA ALA A 240 -19.10 -10.56 4.13
C ALA A 240 -18.32 -10.69 2.81
N TYR A 241 -17.18 -11.38 2.83
CA TYR A 241 -16.24 -11.47 1.71
C TYR A 241 -15.87 -12.92 1.40
N ASP A 242 -15.54 -13.19 0.14
CA ASP A 242 -14.99 -14.48 -0.29
C ASP A 242 -13.52 -14.56 0.14
N LEU A 243 -13.28 -15.23 1.28
CA LEU A 243 -11.97 -15.38 1.89
C LEU A 243 -11.61 -16.87 2.01
N THR A 244 -10.32 -17.17 1.84
CA THR A 244 -9.75 -18.51 2.07
C THR A 244 -9.96 -18.96 3.52
N ASP A 245 -9.67 -20.23 3.82
CA ASP A 245 -9.58 -20.67 5.19
C ASP A 245 -8.44 -19.92 5.91
N PRO A 246 -8.67 -19.53 7.19
CA PRO A 246 -7.68 -18.82 7.96
C PRO A 246 -6.45 -19.68 8.28
N VAL A 247 -5.28 -19.07 8.16
CA VAL A 247 -4.00 -19.64 8.59
C VAL A 247 -3.36 -18.82 9.71
N ALA A 248 -2.38 -19.34 10.39
CA ALA A 248 -1.68 -18.63 11.46
C ALA A 248 -0.89 -17.44 10.87
N TRP A 249 -0.86 -16.34 11.64
CA TRP A 249 0.01 -15.18 11.48
C TRP A 249 0.58 -14.82 12.86
N GLY A 250 1.60 -15.56 13.28
CA GLY A 250 2.06 -15.53 14.67
C GLY A 250 0.93 -15.89 15.65
N ALA A 251 0.61 -14.97 16.57
CA ALA A 251 -0.50 -15.14 17.51
C ALA A 251 -1.88 -14.78 16.92
N ARG A 252 -1.92 -14.22 15.73
CA ARG A 252 -3.12 -13.79 14.99
C ARG A 252 -3.50 -14.82 13.93
N ARG A 253 -4.55 -14.55 13.17
CA ARG A 253 -4.97 -15.35 12.01
C ARG A 253 -5.21 -14.45 10.81
N VAL A 254 -4.87 -14.94 9.64
CA VAL A 254 -5.08 -14.24 8.36
C VAL A 254 -5.85 -15.13 7.39
N ALA A 255 -6.75 -14.53 6.62
CA ALA A 255 -7.40 -15.16 5.47
C ALA A 255 -7.22 -14.24 4.25
N TRP A 256 -6.92 -14.82 3.09
CA TRP A 256 -6.73 -14.07 1.84
C TRP A 256 -8.05 -13.91 1.10
N PHE A 257 -8.24 -12.81 0.38
CA PHE A 257 -9.31 -12.74 -0.61
C PHE A 257 -9.13 -13.85 -1.66
N ASP A 258 -10.15 -14.69 -1.82
CA ASP A 258 -10.10 -15.88 -2.67
C ASP A 258 -10.38 -15.52 -4.14
N HIS A 259 -9.48 -14.75 -4.71
CA HIS A 259 -9.50 -14.33 -6.11
C HIS A 259 -8.08 -14.36 -6.66
N ASP A 260 -7.86 -14.83 -7.87
CA ASP A 260 -6.55 -15.05 -8.48
C ASP A 260 -5.63 -13.83 -8.41
N VAL A 261 -6.20 -12.62 -8.49
CA VAL A 261 -5.47 -11.36 -8.42
C VAL A 261 -5.10 -10.98 -6.98
N PHE A 262 -5.95 -11.24 -5.99
CA PHE A 262 -5.78 -10.77 -4.61
C PHE A 262 -5.19 -11.82 -3.67
N ARG A 263 -5.29 -13.11 -4.00
CA ARG A 263 -4.77 -14.19 -3.16
C ARG A 263 -3.26 -14.03 -2.94
N GLY A 264 -2.86 -14.03 -1.65
CA GLY A 264 -1.47 -13.77 -1.25
C GLY A 264 -1.01 -12.31 -1.39
N ARG A 265 -1.92 -11.36 -1.72
CA ARG A 265 -1.63 -9.92 -1.87
C ARG A 265 -2.51 -9.03 -1.01
N VAL A 266 -3.77 -9.40 -0.84
CA VAL A 266 -4.71 -8.72 0.06
C VAL A 266 -5.33 -9.75 0.97
N GLY A 267 -5.14 -9.59 2.27
CA GLY A 267 -5.68 -10.48 3.30
C GLY A 267 -6.40 -9.69 4.38
N VAL A 268 -7.10 -10.43 5.25
CA VAL A 268 -7.79 -9.91 6.43
C VAL A 268 -7.20 -10.57 7.65
N VAL A 269 -6.78 -9.80 8.63
CA VAL A 269 -6.11 -10.24 9.86
C VAL A 269 -6.89 -9.83 11.10
N GLU A 270 -7.01 -10.80 12.05
CA GLU A 270 -7.67 -10.60 13.34
C GLU A 270 -6.66 -10.66 14.49
#